data_3c0f30fcfaafa862f26b98d5e37fde64
#
_entry.id   3c0f30fcfaafa862f26b98d5e37fde64
#
_cell.length_a   1.000
_cell.length_b   1.000
_cell.length_c   1.000
_cell.angle_alpha   90.00
_cell.angle_beta   90.00
_cell.angle_gamma   90.00
#
_symmetry.space_group_name_H-M   'P 1'
#
loop_
_entity.id
_entity.type
_entity.pdbx_description
1 polymer ?
#
loop_
_entity_poly.entity_id
_entity_poly.type
_entity_poly.pdbx_seq_one_letter_code
_entity_poly.pdbx_strand_id
1 'polypeptide(L)'
;PWPGWLFYASTQVNSRNSIFRDIPVLNNYITRCQSILQEGKPYNDVLLYWPVFDLWMEGGQEELRFRVHHPDWIEKSTCGKVAHWMIDNGYTFDFISDNQLMDTRFDHESLVTEGNTVYQTLLIPSAKYMNHHTLQHIIHLAEQGATVLFLDNLPVDVPGWHDFKLRKGKMVASLEKLSFDENHTAQAGKGRIIIGKGLNRLFDLANIIQEPMLDEGLLFIRRKSQECVYYFIANQTSRNIDKWIALNTPGRSAVVMDPMTGWTGLINSREKDEQIEVYLQLEPGETRILRIYPEKTINGDYWPVLGTVSEVIPLTGTWQVDFVEGGPELPQGTIMDMLKCWTRLSDERALRFAGAARYTIDVDLPVMKQTVRWILDLGDVRESARITVNNQPVGVLVAHPFRIDVSDYIRNGENEITVEVTNLSANRIRDLDIQGVGWKKFYDANIVTQMYDPFDASSWDLKPSGLLGPVAIIPYPLKHFGAQ
;
A
#
# COMPACT_ATOMS: atom_id res chain seq x y z
N PRO A 1 17.44 21.03 -0.59
CA PRO A 1 18.16 19.92 0.02
C PRO A 1 18.91 20.36 1.26
N TRP A 2 18.90 19.50 2.28
CA TRP A 2 19.66 19.76 3.50
C TRP A 2 21.18 19.54 3.32
N PRO A 3 22.03 20.34 3.96
CA PRO A 3 21.67 21.61 4.56
C PRO A 3 21.53 22.72 3.52
N GLY A 4 20.66 23.67 3.77
CA GLY A 4 20.57 24.90 2.99
C GLY A 4 19.20 25.22 2.45
N TRP A 5 18.47 24.23 1.98
CA TRP A 5 17.11 24.41 1.48
C TRP A 5 16.17 23.39 2.10
N LEU A 6 15.10 23.90 2.70
CA LEU A 6 14.04 23.11 3.27
C LEU A 6 12.71 23.53 2.64
N PHE A 7 11.93 22.55 2.21
CA PHE A 7 10.59 22.76 1.69
C PHE A 7 9.68 21.62 2.16
N TYR A 8 8.52 21.94 2.72
CA TYR A 8 7.66 20.97 3.40
C TYR A 8 7.21 19.80 2.50
N ALA A 9 7.07 20.03 1.21
CA ALA A 9 6.65 19.02 0.23
C ALA A 9 7.83 18.31 -0.47
N SER A 10 9.07 18.51 -0.01
CA SER A 10 10.24 17.91 -0.63
C SER A 10 10.72 16.68 0.11
N THR A 11 10.83 15.55 -0.59
CA THR A 11 11.61 14.40 -0.15
C THR A 11 13.09 14.72 -0.34
N GLN A 12 13.85 14.82 0.73
CA GLN A 12 15.28 15.20 0.70
C GLN A 12 16.16 14.05 0.18
N VAL A 13 15.87 13.52 -1.02
CA VAL A 13 16.58 12.39 -1.65
C VAL A 13 17.81 12.92 -2.38
N ASN A 14 18.90 13.08 -1.67
CA ASN A 14 20.19 13.53 -2.22
C ASN A 14 21.35 12.99 -1.38
N SER A 15 22.58 13.09 -1.90
CA SER A 15 23.80 12.55 -1.28
C SER A 15 24.15 13.14 0.10
N ARG A 16 23.44 14.17 0.57
CA ARG A 16 23.60 14.74 1.91
C ARG A 16 22.65 14.13 2.94
N ASN A 17 21.66 13.37 2.48
CA ASN A 17 20.80 12.61 3.38
C ASN A 17 21.59 11.39 3.89
N SER A 18 21.61 11.15 5.19
CA SER A 18 22.35 10.04 5.79
C SER A 18 21.97 8.67 5.20
N ILE A 19 20.68 8.45 4.90
CA ILE A 19 20.19 7.19 4.34
C ILE A 19 20.31 7.10 2.80
N PHE A 20 20.94 8.09 2.13
CA PHE A 20 20.99 8.13 0.66
C PHE A 20 21.57 6.84 0.03
N ARG A 21 22.57 6.25 0.67
CA ARG A 21 23.20 5.00 0.23
C ARG A 21 22.23 3.81 0.21
N ASP A 22 21.14 3.87 0.98
CA ASP A 22 20.14 2.79 1.14
C ASP A 22 18.89 3.01 0.27
N ILE A 23 18.68 4.24 -0.22
CA ILE A 23 17.57 4.59 -1.12
C ILE A 23 17.44 3.71 -2.36
N PRO A 24 18.53 3.22 -3.00
CA PRO A 24 18.42 2.30 -4.12
C PRO A 24 17.60 1.04 -3.82
N VAL A 25 17.59 0.55 -2.59
CA VAL A 25 16.75 -0.60 -2.19
C VAL A 25 15.28 -0.25 -2.27
N LEU A 26 14.89 0.90 -1.76
CA LEU A 26 13.52 1.41 -1.87
C LEU A 26 13.13 1.66 -3.33
N ASN A 27 14.04 2.24 -4.14
CA ASN A 27 13.79 2.46 -5.56
C ASN A 27 13.59 1.13 -6.31
N ASN A 28 14.35 0.10 -6.00
CA ASN A 28 14.20 -1.23 -6.58
C ASN A 28 12.85 -1.85 -6.19
N TYR A 29 12.43 -1.73 -4.93
CA TYR A 29 11.10 -2.13 -4.48
C TYR A 29 10.00 -1.43 -5.29
N ILE A 30 10.06 -0.10 -5.37
CA ILE A 30 9.09 0.69 -6.14
C ILE A 30 9.09 0.27 -7.62
N THR A 31 10.26 0.07 -8.22
CA THR A 31 10.39 -0.36 -9.62
C THR A 31 9.72 -1.70 -9.86
N ARG A 32 9.90 -2.68 -8.97
CA ARG A 32 9.24 -4.00 -9.07
C ARG A 32 7.72 -3.87 -8.91
N CYS A 33 7.26 -3.08 -7.94
CA CYS A 33 5.83 -2.81 -7.78
C CYS A 33 5.25 -2.13 -9.03
N GLN A 34 5.90 -1.10 -9.55
CA GLN A 34 5.45 -0.38 -10.74
C GLN A 34 5.42 -1.26 -11.98
N SER A 35 6.40 -2.14 -12.17
CA SER A 35 6.44 -3.05 -13.32
C SER A 35 5.18 -3.93 -13.42
N ILE A 36 4.60 -4.28 -12.28
CA ILE A 36 3.36 -5.08 -12.21
C ILE A 36 2.11 -4.19 -12.19
N LEU A 37 2.13 -3.12 -11.39
CA LEU A 37 0.95 -2.25 -11.24
C LEU A 37 0.67 -1.39 -12.47
N GLN A 38 1.61 -1.26 -13.40
CA GLN A 38 1.42 -0.59 -14.70
C GLN A 38 1.06 -1.58 -15.81
N GLU A 39 1.22 -2.90 -15.57
CA GLU A 39 0.88 -3.91 -16.55
C GLU A 39 -0.64 -4.16 -16.60
N GLY A 40 -1.15 -4.49 -17.80
CA GLY A 40 -2.57 -4.78 -17.99
C GLY A 40 -3.48 -3.58 -17.67
N LYS A 41 -4.67 -3.90 -17.17
CA LYS A 41 -5.72 -2.93 -16.85
C LYS A 41 -6.18 -3.07 -15.40
N PRO A 42 -6.77 -2.05 -14.78
CA PRO A 42 -7.49 -2.20 -13.53
C PRO A 42 -8.47 -3.36 -13.63
N TYR A 43 -8.58 -4.16 -12.56
CA TYR A 43 -9.54 -5.25 -12.46
C TYR A 43 -10.47 -4.96 -11.29
N ASN A 44 -11.30 -3.94 -11.47
CA ASN A 44 -12.28 -3.47 -10.51
C ASN A 44 -13.69 -3.81 -11.00
N ASP A 45 -14.61 -3.99 -10.06
CA ASP A 45 -15.95 -4.50 -10.37
C ASP A 45 -16.96 -3.38 -10.65
N VAL A 46 -16.74 -2.20 -10.05
CA VAL A 46 -17.73 -1.12 -10.02
C VAL A 46 -17.18 0.17 -10.62
N LEU A 47 -17.98 0.81 -11.48
CA LEU A 47 -17.82 2.22 -11.81
C LEU A 47 -18.60 3.04 -10.79
N LEU A 48 -17.91 3.89 -10.03
CA LEU A 48 -18.53 4.79 -9.05
C LEU A 48 -18.67 6.19 -9.67
N TYR A 49 -19.91 6.59 -9.94
CA TYR A 49 -20.18 7.91 -10.49
C TYR A 49 -19.82 9.03 -9.52
N TRP A 50 -19.10 10.04 -9.99
CA TRP A 50 -18.74 11.21 -9.22
C TRP A 50 -19.75 12.35 -9.40
N PRO A 51 -20.65 12.61 -8.40
CA PRO A 51 -21.71 13.61 -8.50
C PRO A 51 -21.16 15.03 -8.25
N VAL A 52 -20.27 15.51 -9.10
CA VAL A 52 -19.60 16.81 -8.95
C VAL A 52 -20.59 17.99 -8.87
N PHE A 53 -21.73 17.85 -9.54
CA PHE A 53 -22.75 18.91 -9.54
C PHE A 53 -23.39 19.13 -8.17
N ASP A 54 -23.53 18.10 -7.37
CA ASP A 54 -24.02 18.23 -6.00
C ASP A 54 -23.05 19.07 -5.16
N LEU A 55 -21.75 18.81 -5.29
CA LEU A 55 -20.71 19.59 -4.62
C LEU A 55 -20.73 21.07 -5.02
N TRP A 56 -21.00 21.37 -6.29
CA TRP A 56 -21.06 22.75 -6.79
C TRP A 56 -22.36 23.47 -6.40
N MET A 57 -23.45 22.74 -6.24
CA MET A 57 -24.78 23.30 -5.97
C MET A 57 -25.08 23.43 -4.47
N GLU A 58 -24.50 22.58 -3.62
CA GLU A 58 -24.66 22.60 -2.16
C GLU A 58 -23.83 23.70 -1.47
N GLY A 59 -22.90 24.32 -2.20
CA GLY A 59 -22.00 25.30 -1.65
C GLY A 59 -22.62 26.70 -1.55
N GLY A 60 -22.98 27.14 -0.37
CA GLY A 60 -23.03 28.56 -0.01
C GLY A 60 -21.64 29.14 0.24
N GLN A 61 -20.58 28.49 -0.20
CA GLN A 61 -19.18 28.89 -0.01
C GLN A 61 -18.65 29.52 -1.27
N GLU A 62 -17.99 30.65 -1.11
CA GLU A 62 -17.45 31.49 -2.17
C GLU A 62 -16.45 30.76 -3.10
N GLU A 63 -15.84 29.66 -2.65
CA GLU A 63 -14.93 28.84 -3.48
C GLU A 63 -14.94 27.38 -3.03
N LEU A 64 -15.45 26.50 -3.87
CA LEU A 64 -15.16 25.07 -3.73
C LEU A 64 -13.74 24.81 -4.26
N ARG A 65 -12.80 24.60 -3.35
CA ARG A 65 -11.41 24.30 -3.71
C ARG A 65 -11.15 22.81 -3.57
N PHE A 66 -10.94 22.14 -4.69
CA PHE A 66 -10.46 20.76 -4.70
C PHE A 66 -8.98 20.73 -4.28
N ARG A 67 -8.74 20.76 -2.97
CA ARG A 67 -7.39 20.78 -2.41
C ARG A 67 -6.99 19.37 -1.97
N VAL A 68 -5.83 18.90 -2.44
CA VAL A 68 -5.26 17.61 -2.02
C VAL A 68 -4.96 17.58 -0.52
N HIS A 69 -4.54 18.71 0.05
CA HIS A 69 -4.19 18.81 1.47
C HIS A 69 -5.39 19.02 2.41
N HIS A 70 -6.58 19.22 1.85
CA HIS A 70 -7.84 19.34 2.58
C HIS A 70 -8.92 18.54 1.86
N PRO A 71 -8.92 17.21 2.02
CA PRO A 71 -9.79 16.31 1.27
C PRO A 71 -11.24 16.31 1.73
N ASP A 72 -11.60 17.15 2.70
CA ASP A 72 -12.95 17.28 3.26
C ASP A 72 -14.06 17.38 2.20
N TRP A 73 -13.76 18.01 1.07
CA TRP A 73 -14.69 18.18 -0.05
C TRP A 73 -15.16 16.87 -0.65
N ILE A 74 -14.34 15.83 -0.61
CA ILE A 74 -14.72 14.49 -1.07
C ILE A 74 -15.08 13.59 0.12
N GLU A 75 -14.28 13.57 1.18
CA GLU A 75 -14.48 12.68 2.33
C GLU A 75 -15.84 12.88 3.02
N LYS A 76 -16.31 14.13 3.13
CA LYS A 76 -17.61 14.46 3.71
C LYS A 76 -18.78 14.25 2.76
N SER A 77 -18.52 14.15 1.45
CA SER A 77 -19.55 13.92 0.43
C SER A 77 -20.13 12.52 0.52
N THR A 78 -21.30 12.30 -0.05
CA THR A 78 -21.90 10.95 -0.18
C THR A 78 -20.99 10.03 -0.99
N CYS A 79 -20.39 10.55 -2.06
CA CYS A 79 -19.47 9.79 -2.91
C CYS A 79 -18.23 9.31 -2.13
N GLY A 80 -17.60 10.19 -1.33
CA GLY A 80 -16.46 9.83 -0.49
C GLY A 80 -16.83 8.78 0.57
N LYS A 81 -17.98 8.93 1.23
CA LYS A 81 -18.47 7.93 2.20
C LYS A 81 -18.71 6.57 1.56
N VAL A 82 -19.27 6.55 0.35
CA VAL A 82 -19.46 5.31 -0.43
C VAL A 82 -18.10 4.70 -0.80
N ALA A 83 -17.16 5.51 -1.27
CA ALA A 83 -15.83 5.04 -1.63
C ALA A 83 -15.09 4.43 -0.42
N HIS A 84 -15.09 5.11 0.73
CA HIS A 84 -14.51 4.57 1.96
C HIS A 84 -15.19 3.27 2.38
N TRP A 85 -16.53 3.25 2.37
CA TRP A 85 -17.26 2.04 2.72
C TRP A 85 -16.89 0.87 1.79
N MET A 86 -16.75 1.10 0.48
CA MET A 86 -16.34 0.05 -0.47
C MET A 86 -14.93 -0.46 -0.17
N ILE A 87 -13.99 0.43 0.11
CA ILE A 87 -12.61 0.04 0.49
C ILE A 87 -12.64 -0.80 1.77
N ASP A 88 -13.37 -0.35 2.80
CA ASP A 88 -13.44 -0.99 4.11
C ASP A 88 -14.16 -2.36 4.06
N ASN A 89 -14.95 -2.61 3.01
CA ASN A 89 -15.70 -3.85 2.81
C ASN A 89 -15.20 -4.69 1.60
N GLY A 90 -14.02 -4.40 1.06
CA GLY A 90 -13.38 -5.23 0.02
C GLY A 90 -14.01 -5.18 -1.36
N TYR A 91 -14.75 -4.12 -1.66
CA TYR A 91 -15.29 -3.88 -2.99
C TYR A 91 -14.37 -2.97 -3.80
N THR A 92 -14.17 -3.31 -5.06
CA THR A 92 -13.25 -2.61 -5.93
C THR A 92 -13.97 -1.69 -6.91
N PHE A 93 -13.45 -0.48 -7.10
CA PHE A 93 -14.08 0.51 -7.97
C PHE A 93 -13.08 1.46 -8.60
N ASP A 94 -13.52 2.12 -9.67
CA ASP A 94 -12.91 3.33 -10.22
C ASP A 94 -13.95 4.44 -10.29
N PHE A 95 -13.54 5.69 -10.08
CA PHE A 95 -14.41 6.84 -10.28
C PHE A 95 -14.66 7.10 -11.77
N ILE A 96 -15.88 7.56 -12.08
CA ILE A 96 -16.23 7.98 -13.43
C ILE A 96 -16.95 9.32 -13.43
N SER A 97 -16.51 10.25 -14.28
CA SER A 97 -17.15 11.55 -14.51
C SER A 97 -18.25 11.46 -15.57
N ASP A 98 -19.08 12.53 -15.67
CA ASP A 98 -20.09 12.64 -16.73
C ASP A 98 -19.49 12.41 -18.13
N ASN A 99 -18.39 13.08 -18.45
CA ASN A 99 -17.78 12.99 -19.78
C ASN A 99 -17.28 11.57 -20.09
N GLN A 100 -16.57 10.95 -19.14
CA GLN A 100 -16.09 9.58 -19.31
C GLN A 100 -17.25 8.57 -19.41
N LEU A 101 -18.34 8.81 -18.67
CA LEU A 101 -19.52 7.97 -18.73
C LEU A 101 -20.20 8.04 -20.10
N MET A 102 -20.25 9.22 -20.75
CA MET A 102 -20.79 9.39 -22.09
C MET A 102 -20.04 8.57 -23.16
N ASP A 103 -18.75 8.28 -22.94
CA ASP A 103 -17.92 7.45 -23.82
C ASP A 103 -17.90 5.95 -23.40
N THR A 104 -18.66 5.60 -22.35
CA THR A 104 -18.80 4.21 -21.88
C THR A 104 -19.89 3.50 -22.68
N ARG A 105 -19.65 2.24 -23.06
CA ARG A 105 -20.59 1.38 -23.76
C ARG A 105 -20.87 0.10 -22.95
N PHE A 106 -21.95 -0.57 -23.25
CA PHE A 106 -22.23 -1.93 -22.77
C PHE A 106 -21.88 -2.92 -23.89
N ASP A 107 -20.97 -3.85 -23.60
CA ASP A 107 -20.48 -4.84 -24.54
C ASP A 107 -20.06 -6.12 -23.80
N HIS A 108 -20.35 -7.29 -24.38
CA HIS A 108 -20.04 -8.59 -23.79
C HIS A 108 -20.40 -8.69 -22.29
N GLU A 109 -21.67 -8.34 -21.97
CA GLU A 109 -22.25 -8.38 -20.61
C GLU A 109 -21.53 -7.47 -19.58
N SER A 110 -20.82 -6.46 -20.04
CA SER A 110 -20.04 -5.58 -19.17
C SER A 110 -20.08 -4.12 -19.62
N LEU A 111 -19.88 -3.22 -18.70
CA LEU A 111 -19.59 -1.81 -18.98
C LEU A 111 -18.13 -1.68 -19.42
N VAL A 112 -17.92 -1.06 -20.57
CA VAL A 112 -16.58 -0.88 -21.17
C VAL A 112 -16.32 0.58 -21.38
N THR A 113 -15.31 1.13 -20.70
CA THR A 113 -14.90 2.52 -20.84
C THR A 113 -14.11 2.75 -22.16
N GLU A 114 -13.87 4.00 -22.54
CA GLU A 114 -13.05 4.35 -23.69
C GLU A 114 -11.67 3.68 -23.65
N GLY A 115 -11.04 3.61 -22.46
CA GLY A 115 -9.78 2.90 -22.21
C GLY A 115 -9.87 1.37 -22.32
N ASN A 116 -11.05 0.83 -22.71
CA ASN A 116 -11.35 -0.61 -22.75
C ASN A 116 -11.11 -1.34 -21.41
N THR A 117 -11.33 -0.67 -20.29
CA THR A 117 -11.44 -1.30 -18.98
C THR A 117 -12.88 -1.74 -18.77
N VAL A 118 -13.04 -2.91 -18.13
CA VAL A 118 -14.31 -3.63 -18.03
C VAL A 118 -14.82 -3.60 -16.58
N TYR A 119 -16.12 -3.34 -16.40
CA TYR A 119 -16.77 -3.30 -15.08
C TYR A 119 -18.10 -4.02 -15.11
N GLN A 120 -18.52 -4.56 -13.98
CA GLN A 120 -19.77 -5.31 -13.87
C GLN A 120 -20.99 -4.40 -13.71
N THR A 121 -20.83 -3.29 -12.98
CA THR A 121 -21.94 -2.41 -12.64
C THR A 121 -21.54 -0.94 -12.55
N LEU A 122 -22.52 -0.05 -12.69
CA LEU A 122 -22.41 1.37 -12.43
C LEU A 122 -23.17 1.69 -11.14
N LEU A 123 -22.48 2.29 -10.17
CA LEU A 123 -23.07 2.78 -8.92
C LEU A 123 -23.14 4.30 -8.93
N ILE A 124 -24.34 4.83 -8.78
CA ILE A 124 -24.59 6.25 -8.58
C ILE A 124 -24.81 6.46 -7.06
N PRO A 125 -23.89 7.10 -6.33
CA PRO A 125 -24.14 7.51 -4.96
C PRO A 125 -25.28 8.53 -4.94
N SER A 126 -25.94 8.72 -3.80
CA SER A 126 -27.05 9.66 -3.69
C SER A 126 -26.71 11.02 -4.34
N ALA A 127 -27.21 11.23 -5.54
CA ALA A 127 -26.95 12.39 -6.38
C ALA A 127 -28.27 13.12 -6.64
N LYS A 128 -28.35 14.39 -6.22
CA LYS A 128 -29.52 15.24 -6.42
C LYS A 128 -29.53 15.89 -7.81
N TYR A 129 -28.37 16.34 -8.25
CA TYR A 129 -28.21 17.03 -9.54
C TYR A 129 -27.45 16.17 -10.54
N MET A 130 -28.04 15.94 -11.69
CA MET A 130 -27.43 15.22 -12.81
C MET A 130 -27.78 15.87 -14.14
N ASN A 131 -26.83 15.89 -15.08
CA ASN A 131 -27.14 16.33 -16.43
C ASN A 131 -28.15 15.37 -17.08
N HIS A 132 -29.18 15.90 -17.75
CA HIS A 132 -30.19 15.07 -18.39
C HIS A 132 -29.60 14.14 -19.48
N HIS A 133 -28.53 14.55 -20.17
CA HIS A 133 -27.85 13.69 -21.14
C HIS A 133 -27.14 12.52 -20.45
N THR A 134 -26.50 12.75 -19.30
CA THR A 134 -25.87 11.71 -18.49
C THR A 134 -26.92 10.69 -18.05
N LEU A 135 -28.07 11.16 -17.52
CA LEU A 135 -29.15 10.26 -17.13
C LEU A 135 -29.70 9.45 -18.30
N GLN A 136 -29.91 10.10 -19.46
CA GLN A 136 -30.38 9.40 -20.67
C GLN A 136 -29.38 8.32 -21.11
N HIS A 137 -28.09 8.60 -21.05
CA HIS A 137 -27.06 7.63 -21.38
C HIS A 137 -27.01 6.47 -20.38
N ILE A 138 -27.14 6.73 -19.07
CA ILE A 138 -27.25 5.71 -18.04
C ILE A 138 -28.42 4.77 -18.33
N ILE A 139 -29.61 5.31 -18.65
CA ILE A 139 -30.77 4.52 -19.01
C ILE A 139 -30.49 3.72 -20.30
N HIS A 140 -29.84 4.30 -21.29
CA HIS A 140 -29.45 3.61 -22.51
C HIS A 140 -28.49 2.45 -22.26
N LEU A 141 -27.51 2.60 -21.37
CA LEU A 141 -26.62 1.50 -20.94
C LEU A 141 -27.43 0.36 -20.31
N ALA A 142 -28.42 0.69 -19.46
CA ALA A 142 -29.31 -0.30 -18.91
C ALA A 142 -30.17 -0.97 -19.98
N GLU A 143 -30.71 -0.23 -20.96
CA GLU A 143 -31.45 -0.79 -22.08
C GLU A 143 -30.63 -1.81 -22.89
N GLN A 144 -29.32 -1.61 -22.99
CA GLN A 144 -28.40 -2.53 -23.65
C GLN A 144 -28.11 -3.79 -22.83
N GLY A 145 -28.23 -3.75 -21.50
CA GLY A 145 -28.04 -4.91 -20.63
C GLY A 145 -27.35 -4.61 -19.31
N ALA A 146 -26.89 -3.38 -19.07
CA ALA A 146 -26.19 -3.04 -17.86
C ALA A 146 -27.06 -3.11 -16.61
N THR A 147 -26.47 -3.49 -15.49
CA THR A 147 -27.04 -3.29 -14.14
C THR A 147 -26.55 -1.94 -13.62
N VAL A 148 -27.51 -1.07 -13.27
CA VAL A 148 -27.23 0.27 -12.72
C VAL A 148 -27.84 0.38 -11.34
N LEU A 149 -27.06 0.85 -10.38
CA LEU A 149 -27.43 0.99 -8.98
C LEU A 149 -27.54 2.45 -8.61
N PHE A 150 -28.67 2.85 -8.03
CA PHE A 150 -28.85 4.16 -7.41
C PHE A 150 -28.96 3.99 -5.90
N LEU A 151 -28.04 4.60 -5.17
CA LEU A 151 -28.10 4.65 -3.72
C LEU A 151 -29.10 5.72 -3.29
N ASP A 152 -30.06 5.34 -2.45
CA ASP A 152 -31.15 6.13 -1.88
C ASP A 152 -32.17 6.65 -2.89
N ASN A 153 -31.80 7.44 -3.87
CA ASN A 153 -32.74 8.19 -4.71
C ASN A 153 -32.25 8.34 -6.14
N LEU A 154 -33.20 8.52 -7.07
CA LEU A 154 -32.92 9.04 -8.40
C LEU A 154 -32.65 10.54 -8.34
N PRO A 155 -31.91 11.13 -9.32
CA PRO A 155 -31.70 12.57 -9.39
C PRO A 155 -33.02 13.33 -9.59
N VAL A 156 -33.15 14.50 -8.99
CA VAL A 156 -34.39 15.28 -8.98
C VAL A 156 -34.27 16.59 -9.74
N ASP A 157 -33.06 17.02 -10.09
CA ASP A 157 -32.84 18.29 -10.77
C ASP A 157 -31.62 18.26 -11.70
N VAL A 158 -31.54 19.27 -12.57
CA VAL A 158 -30.42 19.47 -13.50
C VAL A 158 -29.56 20.66 -13.07
N PRO A 159 -28.23 20.61 -13.23
CA PRO A 159 -27.35 21.69 -12.87
C PRO A 159 -27.44 22.88 -13.85
N GLY A 160 -27.20 24.12 -13.38
CA GLY A 160 -27.09 25.31 -14.17
C GLY A 160 -28.42 25.88 -14.71
N TRP A 161 -28.41 27.15 -15.17
CA TRP A 161 -29.60 27.90 -15.53
C TRP A 161 -29.93 27.86 -17.05
N HIS A 162 -28.95 27.57 -17.91
CA HIS A 162 -29.18 27.54 -19.34
C HIS A 162 -30.24 26.51 -19.71
N ASP A 163 -31.29 26.92 -20.39
CA ASP A 163 -32.43 26.09 -20.79
C ASP A 163 -32.97 25.15 -19.67
N PHE A 164 -32.93 25.63 -18.42
CA PHE A 164 -33.26 24.86 -17.23
C PHE A 164 -34.58 24.10 -17.35
N LYS A 165 -35.69 24.81 -17.72
CA LYS A 165 -37.03 24.19 -17.82
C LYS A 165 -37.06 23.07 -18.86
N LEU A 166 -36.42 23.27 -20.01
CA LEU A 166 -36.35 22.27 -21.06
C LEU A 166 -35.54 21.04 -20.64
N ARG A 167 -34.37 21.24 -20.05
CA ARG A 167 -33.50 20.16 -19.58
C ARG A 167 -34.15 19.36 -18.44
N LYS A 168 -34.77 20.05 -17.48
CA LYS A 168 -35.53 19.42 -16.40
C LYS A 168 -36.71 18.63 -16.95
N GLY A 169 -37.46 19.16 -17.90
CA GLY A 169 -38.56 18.45 -18.56
C GLY A 169 -38.08 17.15 -19.25
N LYS A 170 -36.95 17.20 -19.93
CA LYS A 170 -36.36 15.99 -20.55
C LYS A 170 -35.94 14.94 -19.52
N MET A 171 -35.34 15.40 -18.39
CA MET A 171 -34.98 14.53 -17.28
C MET A 171 -36.21 13.82 -16.70
N VAL A 172 -37.24 14.58 -16.35
CA VAL A 172 -38.51 14.04 -15.80
C VAL A 172 -39.14 13.03 -16.78
N ALA A 173 -39.24 13.37 -18.07
CA ALA A 173 -39.78 12.49 -19.08
C ALA A 173 -38.97 11.19 -19.25
N SER A 174 -37.67 11.21 -18.94
CA SER A 174 -36.83 10.00 -18.96
C SER A 174 -37.09 9.13 -17.73
N LEU A 175 -37.25 9.74 -16.55
CA LEU A 175 -37.55 9.02 -15.31
C LEU A 175 -38.96 8.41 -15.28
N GLU A 176 -39.96 9.10 -15.85
CA GLU A 176 -41.34 8.62 -15.96
C GLU A 176 -41.50 7.32 -16.79
N LYS A 177 -40.53 7.00 -17.63
CA LYS A 177 -40.48 5.75 -18.38
C LYS A 177 -40.09 4.53 -17.55
N LEU A 178 -39.48 4.76 -16.38
CA LEU A 178 -39.01 3.70 -15.49
C LEU A 178 -40.16 3.25 -14.59
N SER A 179 -40.52 1.99 -14.68
CA SER A 179 -41.54 1.37 -13.83
C SER A 179 -40.86 0.46 -12.83
N PHE A 180 -40.87 0.88 -11.57
CA PHE A 180 -40.26 0.11 -10.47
C PHE A 180 -41.23 -0.88 -9.86
N ASP A 181 -40.78 -2.09 -9.63
CA ASP A 181 -41.48 -3.12 -8.89
C ASP A 181 -41.43 -2.92 -7.37
N GLU A 182 -41.98 -3.86 -6.61
CA GLU A 182 -41.96 -3.86 -5.13
C GLU A 182 -40.54 -3.97 -4.54
N ASN A 183 -39.57 -4.46 -5.32
CA ASN A 183 -38.14 -4.55 -4.95
C ASN A 183 -37.36 -3.32 -5.37
N HIS A 184 -38.06 -2.26 -5.82
CA HIS A 184 -37.43 -1.05 -6.36
C HIS A 184 -36.50 -1.31 -7.55
N THR A 185 -36.82 -2.28 -8.37
CA THR A 185 -36.10 -2.63 -9.61
C THR A 185 -36.96 -2.27 -10.82
N ALA A 186 -36.42 -1.51 -11.74
CA ALA A 186 -37.02 -1.22 -13.04
C ALA A 186 -36.28 -1.99 -14.13
N GLN A 187 -36.99 -2.80 -14.89
CA GLN A 187 -36.46 -3.40 -16.09
C GLN A 187 -36.33 -2.33 -17.17
N ALA A 188 -35.13 -2.18 -17.73
CA ALA A 188 -34.83 -1.25 -18.81
C ALA A 188 -34.20 -2.06 -19.96
N GLY A 189 -34.99 -2.35 -21.01
CA GLY A 189 -34.54 -3.20 -22.11
C GLY A 189 -34.04 -4.57 -21.65
N LYS A 190 -32.73 -4.84 -21.88
CA LYS A 190 -32.09 -6.11 -21.47
C LYS A 190 -31.47 -6.04 -20.08
N GLY A 191 -31.28 -4.88 -19.52
CA GLY A 191 -30.70 -4.67 -18.20
C GLY A 191 -31.69 -4.12 -17.20
N ARG A 192 -31.20 -3.56 -16.11
CA ARG A 192 -32.03 -3.14 -14.99
C ARG A 192 -31.44 -1.96 -14.22
N ILE A 193 -32.34 -1.19 -13.64
CA ILE A 193 -32.01 -0.08 -12.72
C ILE A 193 -32.58 -0.44 -11.36
N ILE A 194 -31.73 -0.42 -10.33
CA ILE A 194 -32.09 -0.80 -8.97
C ILE A 194 -31.88 0.43 -8.07
N ILE A 195 -32.88 0.77 -7.25
CA ILE A 195 -32.78 1.79 -6.23
C ILE A 195 -32.78 1.11 -4.87
N GLY A 196 -31.86 1.47 -3.98
CA GLY A 196 -31.83 0.85 -2.66
C GLY A 196 -31.21 1.70 -1.60
N LYS A 197 -31.60 1.45 -0.36
CA LYS A 197 -30.96 1.98 0.83
C LYS A 197 -29.95 0.94 1.34
N GLY A 198 -28.69 1.35 1.45
CA GLY A 198 -27.63 0.46 1.92
C GLY A 198 -26.94 -0.33 0.78
N LEU A 199 -25.61 -0.23 0.79
CA LEU A 199 -24.75 -0.76 -0.27
C LEU A 199 -24.74 -2.29 -0.30
N ASN A 200 -24.76 -2.98 0.86
CA ASN A 200 -24.80 -4.44 0.92
C ASN A 200 -25.94 -5.00 0.06
N ARG A 201 -27.17 -4.50 0.29
CA ARG A 201 -28.34 -4.99 -0.47
C ARG A 201 -28.21 -4.71 -1.97
N LEU A 202 -27.70 -3.54 -2.34
CA LEU A 202 -27.49 -3.20 -3.75
C LEU A 202 -26.49 -4.14 -4.42
N PHE A 203 -25.39 -4.44 -3.75
CA PHE A 203 -24.37 -5.32 -4.26
C PHE A 203 -24.81 -6.78 -4.31
N ASP A 204 -25.56 -7.25 -3.31
CA ASP A 204 -26.20 -8.58 -3.34
C ASP A 204 -27.11 -8.73 -4.56
N LEU A 205 -27.98 -7.73 -4.82
CA LEU A 205 -28.87 -7.73 -5.98
C LEU A 205 -28.12 -7.64 -7.31
N ALA A 206 -26.94 -7.03 -7.34
CA ALA A 206 -26.10 -6.92 -8.53
C ALA A 206 -25.09 -8.08 -8.66
N ASN A 207 -25.07 -9.03 -7.72
CA ASN A 207 -24.08 -10.11 -7.63
C ASN A 207 -22.63 -9.63 -7.61
N ILE A 208 -22.35 -8.51 -6.96
CA ILE A 208 -21.00 -8.02 -6.74
C ILE A 208 -20.43 -8.70 -5.51
N ILE A 209 -19.33 -9.40 -5.70
CA ILE A 209 -18.69 -10.22 -4.65
C ILE A 209 -17.55 -9.45 -4.01
N GLN A 210 -17.55 -9.42 -2.70
CA GLN A 210 -16.47 -8.89 -1.87
C GLN A 210 -15.18 -9.69 -2.08
N GLU A 211 -14.03 -9.04 -1.98
CA GLU A 211 -12.72 -9.72 -1.93
C GLU A 211 -12.50 -10.30 -0.53
N PRO A 212 -12.45 -11.64 -0.38
CA PRO A 212 -12.45 -12.27 0.95
C PRO A 212 -11.22 -11.96 1.81
N MET A 213 -10.09 -11.63 1.20
CA MET A 213 -8.85 -11.36 1.95
C MET A 213 -8.97 -10.15 2.88
N LEU A 214 -9.94 -9.26 2.66
CA LEU A 214 -10.15 -8.12 3.55
C LEU A 214 -10.61 -8.56 4.95
N ASP A 215 -11.32 -9.67 5.09
CA ASP A 215 -11.74 -10.22 6.38
C ASP A 215 -10.52 -10.56 7.28
N GLU A 216 -9.37 -10.77 6.65
CA GLU A 216 -8.10 -10.96 7.33
C GLU A 216 -7.35 -9.64 7.59
N GLY A 217 -7.89 -8.51 7.14
CA GLY A 217 -7.30 -7.18 7.25
C GLY A 217 -6.21 -6.90 6.22
N LEU A 218 -6.14 -7.70 5.15
CA LEU A 218 -5.20 -7.49 4.05
C LEU A 218 -5.75 -6.44 3.08
N LEU A 219 -4.93 -5.47 2.74
CA LEU A 219 -5.23 -4.52 1.67
C LEU A 219 -4.68 -5.02 0.34
N PHE A 220 -5.34 -4.66 -0.75
CA PHE A 220 -4.97 -5.16 -2.06
C PHE A 220 -5.25 -4.17 -3.19
N ILE A 221 -4.56 -4.39 -4.31
CA ILE A 221 -4.87 -3.82 -5.63
C ILE A 221 -4.89 -4.95 -6.63
N ARG A 222 -5.91 -4.99 -7.51
CA ARG A 222 -6.02 -5.98 -8.58
C ARG A 222 -5.77 -5.37 -9.94
N ARG A 223 -5.07 -6.13 -10.80
CA ARG A 223 -4.92 -5.82 -12.21
C ARG A 223 -5.10 -7.08 -13.04
N LYS A 224 -5.52 -6.95 -14.29
CA LYS A 224 -5.71 -8.06 -15.21
C LYS A 224 -4.92 -7.84 -16.49
N SER A 225 -4.12 -8.84 -16.86
CA SER A 225 -3.53 -8.96 -18.18
C SER A 225 -4.28 -10.01 -19.02
N GLN A 226 -3.75 -10.31 -20.20
CA GLN A 226 -4.32 -11.37 -21.05
C GLN A 226 -4.15 -12.77 -20.44
N GLU A 227 -3.10 -12.98 -19.63
CA GLU A 227 -2.70 -14.29 -19.15
C GLU A 227 -3.00 -14.55 -17.67
N CYS A 228 -3.03 -13.49 -16.86
CA CYS A 228 -3.15 -13.63 -15.41
C CYS A 228 -3.80 -12.43 -14.75
N VAL A 229 -4.23 -12.65 -13.51
CA VAL A 229 -4.66 -11.60 -12.58
C VAL A 229 -3.53 -11.35 -11.59
N TYR A 230 -3.18 -10.10 -11.42
CA TYR A 230 -2.21 -9.65 -10.43
C TYR A 230 -2.91 -9.15 -9.19
N TYR A 231 -2.35 -9.49 -8.03
CA TYR A 231 -2.69 -8.91 -6.75
C TYR A 231 -1.43 -8.32 -6.12
N PHE A 232 -1.44 -7.05 -5.81
CA PHE A 232 -0.52 -6.47 -4.85
C PHE A 232 -1.20 -6.51 -3.49
N ILE A 233 -0.61 -7.18 -2.52
CA ILE A 233 -1.18 -7.42 -1.19
C ILE A 233 -0.28 -6.79 -0.15
N ALA A 234 -0.87 -6.10 0.84
CA ALA A 234 -0.16 -5.50 1.96
C ALA A 234 -0.82 -5.88 3.29
N ASN A 235 -0.02 -6.32 4.25
CA ASN A 235 -0.43 -6.51 5.63
C ASN A 235 -0.15 -5.24 6.44
N GLN A 236 -1.15 -4.38 6.59
CA GLN A 236 -1.07 -3.18 7.43
C GLN A 236 -1.61 -3.41 8.85
N THR A 237 -1.97 -4.64 9.19
CA THR A 237 -2.40 -4.98 10.54
C THR A 237 -1.20 -5.20 11.48
N SER A 238 -1.47 -5.34 12.76
CA SER A 238 -0.48 -5.75 13.77
C SER A 238 -0.37 -7.28 13.94
N ARG A 239 -1.03 -8.07 13.08
CA ARG A 239 -1.11 -9.53 13.18
C ARG A 239 -0.32 -10.20 12.06
N ASN A 240 0.35 -11.30 12.39
CA ASN A 240 0.94 -12.18 11.39
C ASN A 240 -0.17 -12.94 10.64
N ILE A 241 -0.05 -13.03 9.33
CA ILE A 241 -0.86 -13.91 8.49
C ILE A 241 -0.04 -15.19 8.25
N ASP A 242 -0.59 -16.34 8.55
CA ASP A 242 -0.01 -17.68 8.28
C ASP A 242 -1.15 -18.68 8.05
N LYS A 243 -1.80 -18.57 6.87
CA LYS A 243 -3.03 -19.32 6.57
C LYS A 243 -3.39 -19.34 5.08
N TRP A 244 -4.39 -20.14 4.76
CA TRP A 244 -5.07 -20.10 3.45
C TRP A 244 -5.89 -18.83 3.32
N ILE A 245 -5.72 -18.12 2.21
CA ILE A 245 -6.43 -16.89 1.86
C ILE A 245 -7.19 -17.14 0.56
N ALA A 246 -8.50 -16.97 0.61
CA ALA A 246 -9.35 -17.03 -0.58
C ALA A 246 -9.22 -15.73 -1.38
N LEU A 247 -9.25 -15.85 -2.71
CA LEU A 247 -9.21 -14.73 -3.65
C LEU A 247 -10.46 -14.77 -4.53
N ASN A 248 -11.09 -13.63 -4.75
CA ASN A 248 -12.24 -13.52 -5.64
C ASN A 248 -11.82 -13.59 -7.13
N THR A 249 -11.17 -14.68 -7.49
CA THR A 249 -10.75 -14.96 -8.87
C THR A 249 -10.55 -16.47 -9.06
N PRO A 250 -10.91 -17.04 -10.22
CA PRO A 250 -10.55 -18.41 -10.54
C PRO A 250 -9.06 -18.55 -10.78
N GLY A 251 -8.48 -19.71 -10.50
CA GLY A 251 -7.07 -19.95 -10.76
C GLY A 251 -6.66 -21.40 -10.64
N ARG A 252 -5.79 -21.86 -11.58
CA ARG A 252 -5.17 -23.19 -11.55
C ARG A 252 -3.82 -23.20 -10.88
N SER A 253 -3.08 -22.11 -11.00
CA SER A 253 -1.77 -21.96 -10.35
C SER A 253 -1.51 -20.52 -10.00
N ALA A 254 -0.64 -20.32 -9.02
CA ALA A 254 -0.26 -18.99 -8.57
C ALA A 254 1.26 -18.91 -8.34
N VAL A 255 1.81 -17.76 -8.68
CA VAL A 255 3.21 -17.39 -8.43
C VAL A 255 3.22 -16.20 -7.47
N VAL A 256 4.05 -16.28 -6.45
CA VAL A 256 4.30 -15.17 -5.52
C VAL A 256 5.63 -14.51 -5.84
N MET A 257 5.69 -13.20 -5.67
CA MET A 257 6.91 -12.40 -5.70
C MET A 257 6.98 -11.54 -4.42
N ASP A 258 8.13 -11.53 -3.80
CA ASP A 258 8.47 -10.52 -2.80
C ASP A 258 9.06 -9.29 -3.51
N PRO A 259 8.37 -8.14 -3.52
CA PRO A 259 8.88 -6.95 -4.21
C PRO A 259 10.11 -6.34 -3.53
N MET A 260 10.38 -6.64 -2.25
CA MET A 260 11.56 -6.17 -1.55
C MET A 260 12.83 -6.85 -2.08
N THR A 261 12.81 -8.16 -2.21
CA THR A 261 13.97 -8.95 -2.65
C THR A 261 13.97 -9.22 -4.17
N GLY A 262 12.79 -9.30 -4.78
CA GLY A 262 12.58 -9.74 -6.15
C GLY A 262 12.50 -11.27 -6.29
N TRP A 263 12.54 -12.02 -5.19
CA TRP A 263 12.36 -13.48 -5.23
C TRP A 263 10.97 -13.84 -5.72
N THR A 264 10.90 -14.92 -6.49
CA THR A 264 9.66 -15.48 -7.02
C THR A 264 9.63 -16.99 -6.83
N GLY A 265 8.43 -17.53 -6.65
CA GLY A 265 8.22 -18.99 -6.54
C GLY A 265 6.75 -19.36 -6.70
N LEU A 266 6.48 -20.64 -6.92
CA LEU A 266 5.11 -21.14 -6.87
C LEU A 266 4.59 -21.05 -5.45
N ILE A 267 3.38 -20.49 -5.28
CA ILE A 267 2.71 -20.50 -3.97
C ILE A 267 1.82 -21.73 -3.88
N ASN A 268 1.76 -22.33 -2.67
CA ASN A 268 0.80 -23.39 -2.43
C ASN A 268 -0.61 -22.87 -2.65
N SER A 269 -1.35 -23.46 -3.56
CA SER A 269 -2.71 -23.05 -3.94
C SER A 269 -3.62 -24.27 -4.06
N ARG A 270 -4.91 -24.03 -3.87
CA ARG A 270 -5.98 -25.03 -4.07
C ARG A 270 -7.23 -24.36 -4.59
N GLU A 271 -8.04 -25.14 -5.30
CA GLU A 271 -9.35 -24.71 -5.74
C GLU A 271 -10.37 -24.94 -4.63
N LYS A 272 -11.25 -23.94 -4.42
CA LYS A 272 -12.37 -24.03 -3.51
C LYS A 272 -13.51 -23.14 -4.01
N ASP A 273 -14.69 -23.70 -4.18
CA ASP A 273 -15.91 -22.98 -4.59
C ASP A 273 -15.70 -22.12 -5.87
N GLU A 274 -15.01 -22.69 -6.89
CA GLU A 274 -14.65 -22.04 -8.16
C GLU A 274 -13.64 -20.87 -8.01
N GLN A 275 -13.12 -20.63 -6.82
CA GLN A 275 -12.11 -19.64 -6.52
C GLN A 275 -10.77 -20.31 -6.17
N ILE A 276 -9.69 -19.54 -6.21
CA ILE A 276 -8.38 -20.01 -5.75
C ILE A 276 -8.14 -19.58 -4.29
N GLU A 277 -7.70 -20.50 -3.46
CA GLU A 277 -7.06 -20.19 -2.17
C GLU A 277 -5.54 -20.34 -2.29
N VAL A 278 -4.79 -19.41 -1.73
CA VAL A 278 -3.33 -19.42 -1.64
C VAL A 278 -2.88 -19.46 -0.19
N TYR A 279 -1.78 -20.21 0.09
CA TYR A 279 -1.22 -20.20 1.45
C TYR A 279 -0.26 -19.04 1.59
N LEU A 280 -0.63 -18.05 2.38
CA LEU A 280 0.11 -16.81 2.51
C LEU A 280 0.72 -16.66 3.91
N GLN A 281 2.00 -16.28 3.95
CA GLN A 281 2.69 -15.82 5.15
C GLN A 281 3.11 -14.37 4.94
N LEU A 282 2.60 -13.47 5.82
CA LEU A 282 2.89 -12.04 5.80
C LEU A 282 2.98 -11.51 7.22
N GLU A 283 4.13 -10.95 7.57
CA GLU A 283 4.27 -10.20 8.81
C GLU A 283 3.69 -8.78 8.69
N PRO A 284 3.43 -8.08 9.80
CA PRO A 284 3.06 -6.67 9.78
C PRO A 284 4.06 -5.83 8.98
N GLY A 285 3.56 -5.03 8.02
CA GLY A 285 4.36 -4.20 7.14
C GLY A 285 4.84 -4.88 5.86
N GLU A 286 4.72 -6.18 5.73
CA GLU A 286 5.13 -6.88 4.51
C GLU A 286 4.12 -6.76 3.38
N THR A 287 4.64 -6.89 2.15
CA THR A 287 3.86 -6.93 0.92
C THR A 287 4.24 -8.12 0.07
N ARG A 288 3.30 -8.62 -0.73
CA ARG A 288 3.55 -9.65 -1.76
C ARG A 288 2.80 -9.28 -3.03
N ILE A 289 3.34 -9.75 -4.15
CA ILE A 289 2.65 -9.69 -5.44
C ILE A 289 2.34 -11.13 -5.84
N LEU A 290 1.06 -11.38 -6.14
CA LEU A 290 0.61 -12.65 -6.69
C LEU A 290 0.31 -12.50 -8.18
N ARG A 291 0.62 -13.55 -8.95
CA ARG A 291 0.16 -13.75 -10.32
C ARG A 291 -0.69 -15.01 -10.33
N ILE A 292 -1.98 -14.85 -10.55
CA ILE A 292 -2.93 -15.94 -10.61
C ILE A 292 -3.18 -16.27 -12.07
N TYR A 293 -2.96 -17.53 -12.45
CA TYR A 293 -3.17 -18.03 -13.80
C TYR A 293 -4.45 -18.86 -13.86
N PRO A 294 -5.54 -18.35 -14.48
CA PRO A 294 -6.81 -19.07 -14.53
C PRO A 294 -6.76 -20.38 -15.29
N GLU A 295 -6.01 -20.41 -16.40
CA GLU A 295 -6.04 -21.53 -17.35
C GLU A 295 -4.72 -22.31 -17.42
N LYS A 296 -3.61 -21.73 -16.97
CA LYS A 296 -2.27 -22.30 -17.09
C LYS A 296 -1.82 -22.96 -15.80
N THR A 297 -1.17 -24.11 -15.91
CA THR A 297 -0.37 -24.67 -14.82
C THR A 297 1.08 -24.23 -15.03
N ILE A 298 1.63 -23.52 -14.05
CA ILE A 298 3.02 -23.06 -14.04
C ILE A 298 3.86 -24.07 -13.28
N ASN A 299 5.03 -24.40 -13.82
CA ASN A 299 6.02 -25.28 -13.18
C ASN A 299 7.19 -24.43 -12.67
N GLY A 300 7.77 -24.80 -11.56
CA GLY A 300 8.91 -24.12 -10.95
C GLY A 300 9.11 -24.50 -9.50
N ASP A 301 10.05 -23.85 -8.85
CA ASP A 301 10.33 -24.06 -7.43
C ASP A 301 9.26 -23.41 -6.58
N TYR A 302 8.89 -24.09 -5.50
CA TYR A 302 7.91 -23.56 -4.56
C TYR A 302 8.52 -22.49 -3.65
N TRP A 303 7.74 -21.50 -3.37
CA TRP A 303 8.03 -20.52 -2.32
C TRP A 303 8.15 -21.24 -0.97
N PRO A 304 9.26 -21.04 -0.23
CA PRO A 304 9.44 -21.70 1.05
C PRO A 304 8.40 -21.21 2.05
N VAL A 305 7.71 -22.16 2.69
CA VAL A 305 6.78 -21.85 3.77
C VAL A 305 7.45 -22.17 5.10
N LEU A 306 7.57 -21.17 5.96
CA LEU A 306 8.21 -21.27 7.26
C LEU A 306 7.28 -21.97 8.26
N GLY A 307 7.81 -22.94 8.97
CA GLY A 307 7.09 -23.67 10.01
C GLY A 307 7.14 -22.98 11.37
N THR A 308 6.63 -23.65 12.38
CA THR A 308 6.66 -23.12 13.76
C THR A 308 8.06 -23.17 14.34
N VAL A 309 8.52 -22.05 14.88
CA VAL A 309 9.80 -21.93 15.56
C VAL A 309 9.76 -22.67 16.90
N SER A 310 10.76 -23.49 17.15
CA SER A 310 10.94 -24.19 18.44
C SER A 310 11.92 -23.46 19.36
N GLU A 311 12.84 -22.70 18.80
CA GLU A 311 13.92 -22.04 19.53
C GLU A 311 14.31 -20.72 18.85
N VAL A 312 14.61 -19.71 19.64
CA VAL A 312 15.18 -18.43 19.18
C VAL A 312 16.58 -18.34 19.77
N ILE A 313 17.59 -18.09 18.95
CA ILE A 313 18.99 -17.96 19.37
C ILE A 313 19.31 -16.47 19.51
N PRO A 314 19.26 -15.89 20.73
CA PRO A 314 19.64 -14.51 20.91
C PRO A 314 21.13 -14.32 20.66
N LEU A 315 21.52 -13.28 19.92
CA LEU A 315 22.91 -12.92 19.75
C LEU A 315 23.39 -12.16 20.98
N THR A 316 23.90 -12.92 21.95
CA THR A 316 24.46 -12.42 23.20
C THR A 316 25.97 -12.41 23.10
N GLY A 317 26.60 -11.40 23.66
CA GLY A 317 28.05 -11.24 23.65
C GLY A 317 28.43 -9.78 23.48
N THR A 318 29.69 -9.57 23.18
CA THR A 318 30.27 -8.24 23.10
C THR A 318 30.19 -7.71 21.68
N TRP A 319 29.47 -6.61 21.49
CA TRP A 319 29.41 -5.89 20.24
C TRP A 319 30.52 -4.86 20.15
N GLN A 320 31.33 -4.94 19.10
CA GLN A 320 32.21 -3.83 18.70
C GLN A 320 31.39 -2.84 17.88
N VAL A 321 31.46 -1.56 18.20
CA VAL A 321 30.72 -0.49 17.50
C VAL A 321 31.69 0.59 17.06
N ASP A 322 31.78 0.80 15.76
CA ASP A 322 32.64 1.78 15.12
C ASP A 322 31.79 2.75 14.29
N PHE A 323 31.92 4.05 14.55
CA PHE A 323 31.27 5.08 13.71
C PHE A 323 32.14 5.27 12.44
N VAL A 324 31.53 4.98 11.28
CA VAL A 324 32.28 4.79 10.02
C VAL A 324 32.13 5.94 9.03
N GLU A 325 30.99 6.62 9.02
CA GLU A 325 30.69 7.70 8.07
C GLU A 325 29.66 8.66 8.67
N GLY A 326 29.83 9.97 8.50
CA GLY A 326 28.85 10.98 8.91
C GLY A 326 29.47 12.24 9.51
N GLY A 327 28.68 12.99 10.25
CA GLY A 327 29.11 14.25 10.84
C GLY A 327 28.21 14.77 11.98
N PRO A 328 28.65 15.85 12.65
CA PRO A 328 29.77 16.76 12.26
C PRO A 328 31.16 16.17 12.44
N GLU A 329 31.34 15.28 13.36
CA GLU A 329 32.53 14.53 13.70
C GLU A 329 32.15 13.11 14.10
N LEU A 330 33.05 12.16 13.89
CA LEU A 330 32.78 10.77 14.26
C LEU A 330 32.88 10.61 15.77
N PRO A 331 31.87 10.04 16.44
CA PRO A 331 31.98 9.60 17.83
C PRO A 331 33.09 8.54 17.98
N GLN A 332 33.60 8.37 19.17
CA GLN A 332 34.58 7.32 19.45
C GLN A 332 33.93 5.95 19.40
N GLY A 333 34.63 5.01 18.77
CA GLY A 333 34.22 3.58 18.81
C GLY A 333 34.13 3.09 20.25
N THR A 334 33.22 2.15 20.48
CA THR A 334 32.92 1.61 21.80
C THR A 334 32.65 0.12 21.74
N ILE A 335 32.79 -0.51 22.88
CA ILE A 335 32.41 -1.93 23.08
C ILE A 335 31.23 -1.96 24.03
N MET A 336 30.22 -2.79 23.71
CA MET A 336 29.04 -2.91 24.56
C MET A 336 28.52 -4.35 24.59
N ASP A 337 28.19 -4.83 25.81
CA ASP A 337 27.60 -6.15 26.02
C ASP A 337 26.07 -6.13 25.82
N MET A 338 25.48 -4.93 25.82
CA MET A 338 24.07 -4.72 25.61
C MET A 338 23.87 -3.53 24.67
N LEU A 339 23.13 -3.76 23.59
CA LEU A 339 22.81 -2.73 22.59
C LEU A 339 22.11 -1.53 23.23
N LYS A 340 22.57 -0.34 22.88
CA LYS A 340 22.06 0.93 23.42
C LYS A 340 21.91 1.95 22.30
N CYS A 341 20.93 2.82 22.47
CA CYS A 341 20.77 4.00 21.61
C CYS A 341 22.03 4.88 21.69
N TRP A 342 22.45 5.44 20.54
CA TRP A 342 23.62 6.36 20.48
C TRP A 342 23.45 7.56 21.42
N THR A 343 22.23 8.05 21.58
CA THR A 343 21.94 9.19 22.47
C THR A 343 22.13 8.87 23.96
N ARG A 344 22.46 7.62 24.32
CA ARG A 344 22.77 7.17 25.69
C ARG A 344 24.22 6.77 25.86
N LEU A 345 25.07 7.01 24.86
CA LEU A 345 26.50 6.82 24.99
C LEU A 345 27.12 7.98 25.78
N SER A 346 28.29 7.72 26.38
CA SER A 346 29.02 8.73 27.14
C SER A 346 29.67 9.80 26.26
N ASP A 347 29.83 9.57 24.98
CA ASP A 347 30.38 10.52 24.03
C ASP A 347 29.28 11.47 23.54
N GLU A 348 29.34 12.73 23.97
CA GLU A 348 28.35 13.76 23.59
C GLU A 348 28.26 14.02 22.08
N ARG A 349 29.31 13.66 21.31
CA ARG A 349 29.27 13.77 19.84
C ARG A 349 28.15 12.91 19.25
N ALA A 350 27.84 11.80 19.88
CA ALA A 350 26.78 10.91 19.44
C ALA A 350 25.37 11.52 19.54
N LEU A 351 25.17 12.54 20.39
CA LEU A 351 23.89 13.25 20.52
C LEU A 351 23.50 14.04 19.25
N ARG A 352 24.51 14.48 18.48
CA ARG A 352 24.34 15.30 17.27
C ARG A 352 24.81 14.62 15.99
N PHE A 353 25.17 13.34 16.09
CA PHE A 353 25.70 12.60 14.96
C PHE A 353 24.59 12.21 13.98
N ALA A 354 24.85 12.42 12.68
CA ALA A 354 24.08 11.90 11.56
C ALA A 354 25.01 11.13 10.63
N GLY A 355 24.75 9.83 10.44
CA GLY A 355 25.63 8.98 9.67
C GLY A 355 25.47 7.50 10.00
N ALA A 356 26.52 6.72 9.80
CA ALA A 356 26.50 5.27 9.96
C ALA A 356 27.47 4.79 11.04
N ALA A 357 27.01 3.78 11.80
CA ALA A 357 27.88 3.01 12.72
C ALA A 357 27.76 1.52 12.40
N ARG A 358 28.91 0.85 12.45
CA ARG A 358 29.05 -0.58 12.21
C ARG A 358 29.12 -1.31 13.54
N TYR A 359 28.28 -2.32 13.67
CA TYR A 359 28.19 -3.23 14.79
C TYR A 359 28.70 -4.59 14.36
N THR A 360 29.70 -5.14 15.04
CA THR A 360 30.26 -6.47 14.73
C THR A 360 30.16 -7.35 15.95
N ILE A 361 29.74 -8.60 15.75
CA ILE A 361 29.71 -9.65 16.76
C ILE A 361 30.14 -10.98 16.17
N ASP A 362 30.96 -11.72 16.92
CA ASP A 362 31.28 -13.12 16.63
C ASP A 362 30.32 -14.02 17.39
N VAL A 363 29.72 -14.98 16.70
CA VAL A 363 28.76 -15.91 17.25
C VAL A 363 29.06 -17.34 16.85
N ASP A 364 28.87 -18.28 17.78
CA ASP A 364 29.01 -19.71 17.51
C ASP A 364 27.62 -20.32 17.28
N LEU A 365 27.38 -20.83 16.07
CA LEU A 365 26.07 -21.38 15.69
C LEU A 365 26.09 -22.91 15.69
N PRO A 366 24.97 -23.55 16.08
CA PRO A 366 24.84 -25.00 16.11
C PRO A 366 24.89 -25.59 14.70
N VAL A 367 24.99 -26.91 14.62
CA VAL A 367 24.97 -27.64 13.36
C VAL A 367 23.67 -27.36 12.59
N MET A 368 23.81 -26.83 11.40
CA MET A 368 22.71 -26.42 10.55
C MET A 368 22.13 -27.60 9.77
N LYS A 369 20.80 -27.64 9.69
CA LYS A 369 20.08 -28.62 8.85
C LYS A 369 19.58 -27.94 7.57
N GLN A 370 19.70 -28.59 6.44
CA GLN A 370 19.25 -28.07 5.12
C GLN A 370 17.73 -27.82 5.04
N THR A 371 16.94 -28.44 5.92
CA THR A 371 15.48 -28.27 6.01
C THR A 371 15.05 -27.11 6.86
N VAL A 372 15.98 -26.20 7.19
CA VAL A 372 15.74 -25.04 8.08
C VAL A 372 16.20 -23.79 7.36
N ARG A 373 15.38 -22.74 7.40
CA ARG A 373 15.77 -21.38 7.02
C ARG A 373 16.17 -20.59 8.26
N TRP A 374 17.26 -19.88 8.15
CA TRP A 374 17.85 -19.13 9.24
C TRP A 374 17.61 -17.65 9.01
N ILE A 375 16.75 -17.06 9.83
CA ILE A 375 16.36 -15.66 9.71
C ILE A 375 17.09 -14.86 10.79
N LEU A 376 17.85 -13.86 10.37
CA LEU A 376 18.41 -12.84 11.27
C LEU A 376 17.34 -11.78 11.52
N ASP A 377 16.94 -11.64 12.78
CA ASP A 377 16.02 -10.62 13.27
C ASP A 377 16.85 -9.57 14.03
N LEU A 378 16.82 -8.33 13.55
CA LEU A 378 17.56 -7.22 14.17
C LEU A 378 16.77 -6.50 15.27
N GLY A 379 15.49 -6.83 15.44
CA GLY A 379 14.60 -6.13 16.37
C GLY A 379 14.40 -4.66 15.96
N ASP A 380 14.73 -3.74 16.88
CA ASP A 380 14.59 -2.30 16.65
C ASP A 380 15.84 -1.70 16.03
N VAL A 381 15.69 -1.14 14.81
CA VAL A 381 16.75 -0.47 14.03
C VAL A 381 16.34 0.97 13.73
N ARG A 382 17.26 1.92 13.88
CA ARG A 382 17.03 3.35 13.65
C ARG A 382 18.09 3.96 12.73
N GLU A 383 17.90 3.96 11.37
CA GLU A 383 16.68 3.66 10.57
C GLU A 383 16.92 2.53 9.56
N SER A 384 18.05 2.48 8.89
CA SER A 384 18.39 1.44 7.90
C SER A 384 19.54 0.58 8.37
N ALA A 385 19.58 -0.67 7.92
CA ALA A 385 20.63 -1.61 8.27
C ALA A 385 21.19 -2.30 7.03
N ARG A 386 22.52 -2.29 6.86
CA ARG A 386 23.26 -3.11 5.90
C ARG A 386 23.83 -4.31 6.61
N ILE A 387 23.57 -5.49 6.13
CA ILE A 387 23.94 -6.74 6.77
C ILE A 387 25.05 -7.41 5.95
N THR A 388 26.11 -7.80 6.63
CA THR A 388 27.19 -8.64 6.12
C THR A 388 27.38 -9.83 7.07
N VAL A 389 27.54 -11.02 6.52
CA VAL A 389 27.80 -12.25 7.28
C VAL A 389 29.05 -12.91 6.69
N ASN A 390 30.04 -13.21 7.51
CA ASN A 390 31.29 -13.83 7.07
C ASN A 390 31.95 -13.07 5.88
N ASN A 391 31.98 -11.74 5.96
CA ASN A 391 32.46 -10.83 4.90
C ASN A 391 31.68 -10.88 3.57
N GLN A 392 30.49 -11.49 3.54
CA GLN A 392 29.64 -11.52 2.37
C GLN A 392 28.43 -10.59 2.57
N PRO A 393 28.14 -9.67 1.64
CA PRO A 393 26.97 -8.80 1.74
C PRO A 393 25.70 -9.63 1.58
N VAL A 394 24.80 -9.54 2.56
CA VAL A 394 23.51 -10.22 2.56
C VAL A 394 22.42 -9.34 1.96
N GLY A 395 22.29 -8.12 2.47
CA GLY A 395 21.26 -7.19 2.02
C GLY A 395 21.17 -5.92 2.84
N VAL A 396 20.15 -5.12 2.52
CA VAL A 396 19.85 -3.87 3.21
C VAL A 396 18.37 -3.84 3.58
N LEU A 397 18.10 -3.54 4.83
CA LEU A 397 16.75 -3.38 5.38
C LEU A 397 16.47 -1.90 5.64
N VAL A 398 15.34 -1.39 5.14
CA VAL A 398 14.95 0.04 5.20
C VAL A 398 13.61 0.28 5.88
N ALA A 399 12.93 -0.80 6.29
CA ALA A 399 11.62 -0.76 6.94
C ALA A 399 11.37 -2.04 7.74
N HIS A 400 10.41 -2.00 8.63
CA HIS A 400 9.92 -3.19 9.33
C HIS A 400 9.25 -4.20 8.37
N PRO A 401 9.40 -5.52 8.69
CA PRO A 401 10.22 -6.12 9.73
C PRO A 401 11.71 -6.09 9.37
N PHE A 402 12.58 -5.78 10.36
CA PHE A 402 14.03 -5.82 10.16
C PHE A 402 14.57 -7.25 10.24
N ARG A 403 14.15 -8.08 9.28
CA ARG A 403 14.47 -9.52 9.17
C ARG A 403 15.02 -9.86 7.81
N ILE A 404 16.01 -10.75 7.77
CA ILE A 404 16.61 -11.20 6.53
C ILE A 404 17.02 -12.68 6.62
N ASP A 405 16.84 -13.42 5.52
CA ASP A 405 17.32 -14.81 5.40
C ASP A 405 18.85 -14.81 5.24
N VAL A 406 19.53 -15.44 6.17
CA VAL A 406 21.00 -15.58 6.20
C VAL A 406 21.45 -17.03 5.94
N SER A 407 20.55 -17.92 5.55
CA SER A 407 20.82 -19.37 5.42
C SER A 407 22.01 -19.69 4.51
N ASP A 408 22.20 -18.94 3.44
CA ASP A 408 23.25 -19.20 2.46
C ASP A 408 24.59 -18.55 2.86
N TYR A 409 24.64 -17.78 3.95
CA TYR A 409 25.79 -16.99 4.39
C TYR A 409 26.42 -17.47 5.70
N ILE A 410 25.61 -18.11 6.58
CA ILE A 410 26.07 -18.65 7.84
C ILE A 410 26.63 -20.07 7.67
N ARG A 411 27.46 -20.46 8.61
CA ARG A 411 28.11 -21.78 8.66
C ARG A 411 28.03 -22.39 10.07
N ASN A 412 28.31 -23.67 10.19
CA ASN A 412 28.43 -24.32 11.48
C ASN A 412 29.64 -23.75 12.26
N GLY A 413 29.45 -23.50 13.56
CA GLY A 413 30.50 -22.91 14.40
C GLY A 413 30.60 -21.39 14.28
N GLU A 414 31.79 -20.87 14.26
CA GLU A 414 32.05 -19.41 14.31
C GLU A 414 31.57 -18.67 13.06
N ASN A 415 30.83 -17.59 13.30
CA ASN A 415 30.35 -16.66 12.28
C ASN A 415 30.57 -15.23 12.75
N GLU A 416 31.00 -14.35 11.86
CA GLU A 416 31.04 -12.93 12.07
C GLU A 416 29.80 -12.29 11.43
N ILE A 417 29.02 -11.56 12.23
CA ILE A 417 27.85 -10.81 11.77
C ILE A 417 28.14 -9.33 11.94
N THR A 418 28.02 -8.59 10.86
CA THR A 418 28.20 -7.14 10.82
C THR A 418 26.90 -6.45 10.38
N VAL A 419 26.45 -5.49 11.17
CA VAL A 419 25.28 -4.66 10.90
C VAL A 419 25.71 -3.19 10.88
N GLU A 420 25.68 -2.56 9.72
CA GLU A 420 25.94 -1.13 9.59
C GLU A 420 24.60 -0.38 9.60
N VAL A 421 24.35 0.37 10.67
CA VAL A 421 23.11 1.12 10.86
C VAL A 421 23.33 2.59 10.53
N THR A 422 22.42 3.15 9.73
CA THR A 422 22.40 4.58 9.37
C THR A 422 21.17 5.25 10.00
N ASN A 423 21.38 6.36 10.72
CA ASN A 423 20.32 7.13 11.33
C ASN A 423 19.83 8.30 10.47
N LEU A 424 18.73 8.94 10.90
CA LEU A 424 18.27 10.20 10.30
C LEU A 424 19.12 11.39 10.69
N SER A 425 19.11 12.43 9.84
CA SER A 425 19.77 13.71 10.11
C SER A 425 19.10 14.57 11.19
N ALA A 426 18.02 14.09 11.82
CA ALA A 426 17.18 14.88 12.73
C ALA A 426 17.96 15.45 13.93
N ASN A 427 18.78 14.63 14.59
CA ASN A 427 19.59 15.08 15.74
C ASN A 427 20.64 16.12 15.34
N ARG A 428 21.18 16.00 14.13
CA ARG A 428 22.13 16.98 13.58
C ARG A 428 21.44 18.31 13.27
N ILE A 429 20.26 18.28 12.70
CA ILE A 429 19.47 19.48 12.39
C ILE A 429 19.07 20.20 13.67
N ARG A 430 18.61 19.43 14.68
CA ARG A 430 18.30 19.95 16.01
C ARG A 430 19.49 20.68 16.64
N ASP A 431 20.68 20.08 16.62
CA ASP A 431 21.90 20.67 17.17
C ASP A 431 22.26 21.97 16.46
N LEU A 432 22.13 22.04 15.13
CA LEU A 432 22.39 23.27 14.37
C LEU A 432 21.48 24.42 14.77
N ASP A 433 20.17 24.14 14.98
CA ASP A 433 19.19 25.16 15.39
C ASP A 433 19.39 25.58 16.85
N ILE A 434 19.75 24.67 17.77
CA ILE A 434 20.11 25.00 19.16
C ILE A 434 21.34 25.91 19.20
N GLN A 435 22.34 25.65 18.37
CA GLN A 435 23.59 26.46 18.30
C GLN A 435 23.40 27.76 17.50
N GLY A 436 22.22 28.02 16.93
CA GLY A 436 21.97 29.19 16.11
C GLY A 436 22.79 29.24 14.81
N VAL A 437 23.21 28.09 14.29
CA VAL A 437 23.98 28.00 13.05
C VAL A 437 23.09 28.29 11.85
N GLY A 438 23.47 29.27 11.05
CA GLY A 438 22.72 29.64 9.83
C GLY A 438 22.91 28.64 8.69
N TRP A 439 22.29 27.48 8.78
CA TRP A 439 22.34 26.39 7.77
C TRP A 439 21.26 26.52 6.69
N LYS A 440 20.20 27.30 6.94
CA LYS A 440 19.08 27.56 6.00
C LYS A 440 19.49 28.67 5.04
N LYS A 441 19.61 28.36 3.75
CA LYS A 441 20.16 29.29 2.73
C LYS A 441 19.08 29.94 1.87
N PHE A 442 17.92 29.32 1.73
CA PHE A 442 16.84 29.79 0.87
C PHE A 442 15.64 30.15 1.76
N TYR A 443 15.69 31.34 2.37
CA TYR A 443 14.71 31.74 3.39
C TYR A 443 13.26 31.73 2.89
N ASP A 444 13.02 32.13 1.66
CA ASP A 444 11.69 32.17 1.07
C ASP A 444 11.08 30.77 0.81
N ALA A 445 11.94 29.75 0.73
CA ALA A 445 11.55 28.36 0.53
C ALA A 445 11.62 27.51 1.81
N ASN A 446 12.13 28.08 2.91
CA ASN A 446 12.27 27.38 4.20
C ASN A 446 10.98 27.44 5.02
N ILE A 447 9.91 26.86 4.47
CA ILE A 447 8.60 26.76 5.12
C ILE A 447 8.31 25.31 5.48
N VAL A 448 7.61 25.09 6.58
CA VAL A 448 7.30 23.74 7.09
C VAL A 448 5.82 23.40 7.04
N THR A 449 4.98 24.41 6.80
CA THR A 449 3.53 24.24 6.65
C THR A 449 3.01 25.12 5.53
N GLN A 450 1.77 24.88 5.13
CA GLN A 450 1.04 25.76 4.19
C GLN A 450 0.78 27.16 4.79
N MET A 451 0.94 27.32 6.09
CA MET A 451 0.78 28.63 6.79
C MET A 451 2.09 29.43 6.81
N TYR A 452 3.11 28.97 6.10
CA TYR A 452 4.43 29.61 6.02
C TYR A 452 5.16 29.74 7.37
N ASP A 453 4.94 28.77 8.27
CA ASP A 453 5.63 28.78 9.56
C ASP A 453 7.15 28.63 9.37
N PRO A 454 7.96 29.40 10.10
CA PRO A 454 9.42 29.24 10.08
C PRO A 454 9.82 27.87 10.63
N PHE A 455 10.82 27.24 10.00
CA PHE A 455 11.36 26.00 10.49
C PHE A 455 12.27 26.24 11.71
N ASP A 456 11.99 25.55 12.81
CA ASP A 456 12.81 25.49 14.01
C ASP A 456 12.76 24.07 14.61
N ALA A 457 13.92 23.41 14.65
CA ALA A 457 14.09 22.08 15.23
C ALA A 457 14.68 22.12 16.65
N SER A 458 14.93 23.29 17.22
CA SER A 458 15.60 23.43 18.53
C SER A 458 14.81 22.75 19.65
N SER A 459 13.49 22.73 19.54
CA SER A 459 12.57 22.11 20.50
C SER A 459 12.29 20.63 20.26
N TRP A 460 12.84 20.02 19.22
CA TRP A 460 12.62 18.61 18.97
C TRP A 460 13.23 17.73 20.05
N ASP A 461 12.59 16.60 20.37
CA ASP A 461 13.19 15.54 21.16
C ASP A 461 14.32 14.86 20.39
N LEU A 462 15.33 14.39 21.12
CA LEU A 462 16.37 13.54 20.54
C LEU A 462 15.75 12.27 19.95
N LYS A 463 16.02 12.01 18.68
CA LYS A 463 15.56 10.80 18.02
C LYS A 463 16.46 9.62 18.37
N PRO A 464 15.88 8.47 18.75
CA PRO A 464 16.65 7.25 18.92
C PRO A 464 17.46 6.93 17.66
N SER A 465 18.68 6.42 17.85
CA SER A 465 19.60 6.13 16.75
C SER A 465 20.42 4.87 17.05
N GLY A 466 20.70 4.07 16.03
CA GLY A 466 21.52 2.88 16.11
C GLY A 466 20.76 1.56 16.11
N LEU A 467 21.45 0.47 16.39
CA LEU A 467 20.88 -0.87 16.60
C LEU A 467 20.46 -1.00 18.06
N LEU A 468 19.16 -1.15 18.29
CA LEU A 468 18.61 -1.25 19.64
C LEU A 468 18.25 -2.69 20.02
N GLY A 469 18.04 -3.55 19.01
CA GLY A 469 17.75 -4.96 19.20
C GLY A 469 16.38 -5.26 19.81
N PRO A 470 16.17 -6.42 20.46
CA PRO A 470 17.15 -7.52 20.58
C PRO A 470 17.45 -8.17 19.23
N VAL A 471 18.70 -8.56 19.02
CA VAL A 471 19.13 -9.27 17.80
C VAL A 471 19.15 -10.77 18.06
N ALA A 472 18.58 -11.55 17.13
CA ALA A 472 18.50 -12.99 17.24
C ALA A 472 18.61 -13.67 15.87
N ILE A 473 19.04 -14.92 15.87
CA ILE A 473 18.89 -15.85 14.75
C ILE A 473 17.76 -16.81 15.07
N ILE A 474 16.85 -16.97 14.12
CA ILE A 474 15.63 -17.75 14.28
C ILE A 474 15.65 -18.90 13.24
N PRO A 475 15.80 -20.17 13.70
CA PRO A 475 15.75 -21.31 12.81
C PRO A 475 14.30 -21.72 12.52
N TYR A 476 13.83 -21.49 11.32
CA TYR A 476 12.50 -21.89 10.85
C TYR A 476 12.57 -23.22 10.11
N PRO A 477 11.97 -24.30 10.61
CA PRO A 477 11.79 -25.52 9.79
C PRO A 477 10.92 -25.20 8.58
N LEU A 478 11.16 -25.84 7.44
CA LEU A 478 10.30 -25.71 6.27
C LEU A 478 9.03 -26.56 6.44
N LYS A 479 7.88 -25.96 6.18
CA LYS A 479 6.60 -26.66 6.07
C LYS A 479 6.49 -27.35 4.71
N HIS A 480 6.17 -28.62 4.68
CA HIS A 480 5.88 -29.34 3.44
C HIS A 480 4.37 -29.55 3.33
N PHE A 481 3.78 -29.09 2.23
CA PHE A 481 2.44 -29.47 1.84
C PHE A 481 2.54 -30.75 1.05
N GLY A 482 1.82 -31.82 1.45
CA GLY A 482 1.76 -33.05 0.68
C GLY A 482 1.32 -32.77 -0.75
N ALA A 483 1.83 -33.50 -1.72
CA ALA A 483 1.37 -33.39 -3.10
C ALA A 483 -0.16 -33.60 -3.13
N GLN A 484 -0.91 -32.57 -3.51
CA GLN A 484 -2.34 -32.64 -3.75
C GLN A 484 -2.63 -33.08 -5.17
#